data_a3a0defcec6d1eb657311e045d094394
#
_entry.id   a3a0defcec6d1eb657311e045d094394
#
_cell.length_a   1.000
_cell.length_b   1.000
_cell.length_c   1.000
_cell.angle_alpha   90.00
_cell.angle_beta   90.00
_cell.angle_gamma   90.00
#
_symmetry.space_group_name_H-M   'P 1'
#
loop_
_entity.id
_entity.type
_entity.pdbx_description
1 polymer ?
#
loop_
_entity_poly.entity_id
_entity_poly.type
_entity_poly.pdbx_seq_one_letter_code
_entity_poly.pdbx_strand_id
1 'polypeptide(L)'
;MIAMQYTIQLAADFGVERIRERVNARGPLFDKFPGLAHKSYLFNHQHALYAPFYIWNSHDAARDFLLGSLFVSVMETFGRPRVRTWNVIAYDIIDAAVAPRYAVREVDSIASEDHLGTLAEQERDHHRALAGTDGLHSHAVALDADRWELVRYSLWRDESCALKVRADSVQPYEVLHLSTPESDHAHFGEVLRMSTSRG
;
A
#
# COMPACT_ATOMS: atom_id res chain seq x y z
N MET A 1 1.67 -5.82 -10.85
CA MET A 1 1.93 -4.87 -9.73
C MET A 1 2.50 -5.63 -8.54
N ILE A 2 3.28 -4.94 -7.70
CA ILE A 2 3.83 -5.49 -6.47
C ILE A 2 3.63 -4.49 -5.33
N ALA A 3 3.11 -4.95 -4.19
CA ALA A 3 3.08 -4.19 -2.96
C ALA A 3 4.39 -4.41 -2.19
N MET A 4 4.84 -3.40 -1.47
CA MET A 4 6.08 -3.45 -0.69
C MET A 4 5.92 -2.64 0.60
N GLN A 5 6.45 -3.18 1.68
CA GLN A 5 6.57 -2.46 2.94
C GLN A 5 7.88 -2.78 3.63
N TYR A 6 8.48 -1.80 4.26
CA TYR A 6 9.49 -2.01 5.28
C TYR A 6 9.07 -1.33 6.58
N THR A 7 9.54 -1.86 7.69
CA THR A 7 9.25 -1.32 9.02
C THR A 7 10.55 -0.97 9.73
N ILE A 8 10.53 0.17 10.39
CA ILE A 8 11.65 0.68 11.17
C ILE A 8 11.14 0.91 12.59
N GLN A 9 11.66 0.13 13.52
CA GLN A 9 11.45 0.38 14.94
C GLN A 9 12.24 1.61 15.34
N LEU A 10 11.56 2.65 15.78
CA LEU A 10 12.24 3.86 16.25
C LEU A 10 12.76 3.65 17.68
N ALA A 11 13.95 4.19 17.95
CA ALA A 11 14.46 4.29 19.29
C ALA A 11 13.58 5.22 20.16
N ALA A 12 13.55 5.00 21.46
CA ALA A 12 12.66 5.73 22.37
C ALA A 12 12.91 7.27 22.38
N ASP A 13 14.12 7.69 22.05
CA ASP A 13 14.54 9.09 21.93
C ASP A 13 14.33 9.67 20.52
N PHE A 14 13.92 8.84 19.56
CA PHE A 14 13.64 9.26 18.18
C PHE A 14 12.19 9.75 18.08
N GLY A 15 11.96 11.02 18.39
CA GLY A 15 10.60 11.60 18.37
C GLY A 15 9.90 11.48 17.00
N VAL A 16 8.59 11.28 17.01
CA VAL A 16 7.76 11.22 15.79
C VAL A 16 7.90 12.48 14.92
N GLU A 17 8.16 13.64 15.53
CA GLU A 17 8.32 14.90 14.81
C GLU A 17 9.49 14.87 13.84
N ARG A 18 10.58 14.18 14.14
CA ARG A 18 11.70 13.99 13.20
C ARG A 18 11.29 13.16 11.99
N ILE A 19 10.36 12.22 12.17
CA ILE A 19 9.77 11.47 11.04
C ILE A 19 8.90 12.41 10.20
N ARG A 20 8.07 13.26 10.82
CA ARG A 20 7.23 14.23 10.10
C ARG A 20 8.07 15.20 9.29
N GLU A 21 9.12 15.76 9.87
CA GLU A 21 10.08 16.64 9.18
C GLU A 21 10.71 15.94 7.97
N ARG A 22 11.17 14.69 8.16
CA ARG A 22 11.74 13.89 7.08
C ARG A 22 10.71 13.60 5.97
N VAL A 23 9.49 13.28 6.34
CA VAL A 23 8.40 13.00 5.39
C VAL A 23 8.05 14.27 4.61
N ASN A 24 7.94 15.42 5.27
CA ASN A 24 7.68 16.71 4.62
C ASN A 24 8.80 17.08 3.61
N ALA A 25 10.05 16.82 3.96
CA ALA A 25 11.18 17.12 3.08
C ALA A 25 11.30 16.15 1.89
N ARG A 26 10.87 14.89 2.03
CA ARG A 26 11.11 13.82 1.05
C ARG A 26 9.86 13.32 0.33
N GLY A 27 8.68 13.59 0.85
CA GLY A 27 7.41 13.24 0.22
C GLY A 27 7.34 13.66 -1.25
N PRO A 28 7.60 14.94 -1.55
CA PRO A 28 7.52 15.45 -2.93
C PRO A 28 8.45 14.75 -3.94
N LEU A 29 9.53 14.10 -3.48
CA LEU A 29 10.42 13.34 -4.36
C LEU A 29 9.74 12.10 -4.98
N PHE A 30 8.62 11.66 -4.40
CA PHE A 30 7.88 10.49 -4.85
C PHE A 30 6.63 10.83 -5.67
N ASP A 31 6.22 12.10 -5.74
CA ASP A 31 4.99 12.50 -6.43
C ASP A 31 5.04 12.20 -7.94
N LYS A 32 6.25 12.10 -8.52
CA LYS A 32 6.46 11.74 -9.93
C LYS A 32 7.48 10.60 -10.09
N PHE A 33 7.60 9.72 -9.08
CA PHE A 33 8.59 8.66 -9.15
C PHE A 33 8.19 7.60 -10.18
N PRO A 34 9.08 7.26 -11.14
CA PRO A 34 8.75 6.33 -12.23
C PRO A 34 8.32 4.97 -11.70
N GLY A 35 7.21 4.46 -12.21
CA GLY A 35 6.69 3.14 -11.86
C GLY A 35 6.06 3.02 -10.47
N LEU A 36 5.97 4.11 -9.72
CA LEU A 36 5.24 4.14 -8.45
C LEU A 36 3.75 4.39 -8.73
N ALA A 37 2.86 3.52 -8.26
CA ALA A 37 1.42 3.74 -8.30
C ALA A 37 0.91 4.39 -7.01
N HIS A 38 1.54 4.06 -5.87
CA HIS A 38 1.10 4.53 -4.57
C HIS A 38 2.26 4.47 -3.56
N LYS A 39 2.37 5.50 -2.73
CA LYS A 39 3.20 5.46 -1.53
C LYS A 39 2.53 6.21 -0.40
N SER A 40 2.27 5.51 0.70
CA SER A 40 1.84 6.11 1.96
C SER A 40 2.94 6.04 3.00
N TYR A 41 3.16 7.14 3.68
CA TYR A 41 4.09 7.25 4.79
C TYR A 41 3.32 7.02 6.08
N LEU A 42 3.57 5.92 6.74
CA LEU A 42 2.77 5.41 7.84
C LEU A 42 3.52 5.43 9.16
N PHE A 43 2.81 5.74 10.23
CA PHE A 43 3.32 5.67 11.57
C PHE A 43 2.36 4.93 12.51
N ASN A 44 2.84 3.89 13.18
CA ASN A 44 2.10 3.20 14.24
C ASN A 44 2.54 3.73 15.59
N HIS A 45 1.65 4.44 16.29
CA HIS A 45 1.95 5.06 17.58
C HIS A 45 2.14 4.04 18.70
N GLN A 46 1.37 2.95 18.66
CA GLN A 46 1.42 1.92 19.72
C GLN A 46 2.79 1.25 19.81
N HIS A 47 3.42 1.06 18.65
CA HIS A 47 4.68 0.34 18.56
C HIS A 47 5.86 1.22 18.14
N ALA A 48 5.67 2.54 18.04
CA ALA A 48 6.67 3.48 17.53
C ALA A 48 7.33 3.00 16.21
N LEU A 49 6.50 2.53 15.26
CA LEU A 49 6.95 1.99 13.98
C LEU A 49 6.74 3.01 12.85
N TYR A 50 7.80 3.34 12.14
CA TYR A 50 7.71 3.98 10.83
C TYR A 50 7.64 2.88 9.76
N ALA A 51 6.58 2.88 8.95
CA ALA A 51 6.23 1.74 8.11
C ALA A 51 5.67 2.16 6.74
N PRO A 52 6.45 2.84 5.86
CA PRO A 52 5.93 3.25 4.56
C PRO A 52 5.51 2.05 3.71
N PHE A 53 4.35 2.21 3.07
CA PHE A 53 3.76 1.21 2.20
C PHE A 53 3.75 1.71 0.76
N TYR A 54 4.06 0.83 -0.18
CA TYR A 54 4.21 1.14 -1.60
C TYR A 54 3.41 0.17 -2.46
N ILE A 55 2.90 0.66 -3.58
CA ILE A 55 2.45 -0.16 -4.71
C ILE A 55 3.22 0.28 -5.94
N TRP A 56 3.88 -0.67 -6.58
CA TRP A 56 4.68 -0.49 -7.77
C TRP A 56 4.00 -1.11 -8.97
N ASN A 57 4.10 -0.46 -10.13
CA ASN A 57 3.53 -0.95 -11.38
C ASN A 57 4.24 -2.23 -11.88
N SER A 58 5.51 -2.44 -11.49
CA SER A 58 6.29 -3.61 -11.87
C SER A 58 7.30 -4.01 -10.79
N HIS A 59 7.80 -5.24 -10.88
CA HIS A 59 8.91 -5.73 -10.06
C HIS A 59 10.22 -4.96 -10.34
N ASP A 60 10.44 -4.57 -11.60
CA ASP A 60 11.62 -3.80 -11.98
C ASP A 60 11.65 -2.43 -11.32
N ALA A 61 10.51 -1.72 -11.31
CA ALA A 61 10.41 -0.42 -10.63
C ALA A 61 10.69 -0.54 -9.11
N ALA A 62 10.17 -1.57 -8.47
CA ALA A 62 10.44 -1.84 -7.05
C ALA A 62 11.92 -2.16 -6.80
N ARG A 63 12.53 -2.98 -7.66
CA ARG A 63 13.96 -3.32 -7.61
C ARG A 63 14.82 -2.07 -7.79
N ASP A 64 14.52 -1.25 -8.79
CA ASP A 64 15.30 -0.06 -9.13
C ASP A 64 15.24 0.99 -7.99
N PHE A 65 14.10 1.11 -7.31
CA PHE A 65 14.01 1.88 -6.07
C PHE A 65 14.90 1.32 -4.96
N LEU A 66 14.87 0.00 -4.71
CA LEU A 66 15.65 -0.64 -3.65
C LEU A 66 17.16 -0.55 -3.88
N LEU A 67 17.59 -0.46 -5.13
CA LEU A 67 19.00 -0.28 -5.51
C LEU A 67 19.38 1.20 -5.72
N GLY A 68 18.40 2.10 -5.67
CA GLY A 68 18.56 3.52 -5.93
C GLY A 68 18.99 4.33 -4.71
N SER A 69 19.45 5.56 -4.97
CA SER A 69 19.97 6.50 -3.96
C SER A 69 18.95 6.85 -2.87
N LEU A 70 17.65 6.87 -3.19
CA LEU A 70 16.61 7.18 -2.21
C LEU A 70 16.51 6.09 -1.13
N PHE A 71 16.66 4.81 -1.50
CA PHE A 71 16.66 3.73 -0.51
C PHE A 71 18.00 3.63 0.24
N VAL A 72 19.11 3.92 -0.43
CA VAL A 72 20.43 4.08 0.24
C VAL A 72 20.33 5.10 1.38
N SER A 73 19.68 6.25 1.13
CA SER A 73 19.46 7.25 2.18
C SER A 73 18.55 6.79 3.33
N VAL A 74 17.63 5.83 3.09
CA VAL A 74 16.89 5.16 4.18
C VAL A 74 17.85 4.33 5.01
N MET A 75 18.70 3.52 4.36
CA MET A 75 19.69 2.67 5.05
C MET A 75 20.72 3.44 5.84
N GLU A 76 21.18 4.60 5.33
CA GLU A 76 22.10 5.50 6.04
C GLU A 76 21.47 6.09 7.31
N THR A 77 20.16 6.37 7.28
CA THR A 77 19.47 6.99 8.41
C THR A 77 19.05 5.99 9.48
N PHE A 78 18.58 4.80 9.06
CA PHE A 78 17.88 3.87 9.94
C PHE A 78 18.52 2.47 9.99
N GLY A 79 19.62 2.26 9.28
CA GLY A 79 20.15 0.93 9.05
C GLY A 79 19.38 0.18 7.97
N ARG A 80 19.72 -1.09 7.75
CA ARG A 80 19.09 -1.94 6.73
C ARG A 80 17.78 -2.54 7.24
N PRO A 81 16.60 -2.05 6.81
CA PRO A 81 15.33 -2.60 7.26
C PRO A 81 15.04 -3.95 6.59
N ARG A 82 14.15 -4.74 7.20
CA ARG A 82 13.55 -5.88 6.53
C ARG A 82 12.49 -5.36 5.55
N VAL A 83 12.64 -5.67 4.27
CA VAL A 83 11.67 -5.37 3.22
C VAL A 83 10.81 -6.59 2.97
N ARG A 84 9.49 -6.41 2.96
CA ARG A 84 8.50 -7.43 2.53
C ARG A 84 7.89 -6.98 1.22
N THR A 85 7.65 -7.94 0.34
CA THR A 85 6.98 -7.72 -0.95
C THR A 85 5.86 -8.73 -1.13
N TRP A 86 4.78 -8.33 -1.82
CA TRP A 86 3.58 -9.13 -2.02
C TRP A 86 3.06 -8.98 -3.43
N ASN A 87 2.53 -10.06 -4.00
CA ASN A 87 1.90 -10.06 -5.31
C ASN A 87 0.51 -9.44 -5.22
N VAL A 88 0.30 -8.29 -5.85
CA VAL A 88 -1.00 -7.59 -5.83
C VAL A 88 -2.05 -8.38 -6.61
N ILE A 89 -3.17 -8.68 -5.96
CA ILE A 89 -4.37 -9.31 -6.55
C ILE A 89 -5.30 -8.23 -7.11
N ALA A 90 -5.51 -7.15 -6.33
CA ALA A 90 -6.30 -5.98 -6.71
C ALA A 90 -5.78 -4.72 -6.02
N TYR A 91 -5.90 -3.58 -6.69
CA TYR A 91 -5.63 -2.26 -6.13
C TYR A 91 -6.40 -1.21 -6.92
N ASP A 92 -7.12 -0.33 -6.20
CA ASP A 92 -7.78 0.84 -6.77
C ASP A 92 -7.77 2.03 -5.80
N ILE A 93 -7.77 3.23 -6.38
CA ILE A 93 -8.17 4.44 -5.69
C ILE A 93 -9.70 4.51 -5.81
N ILE A 94 -10.40 4.36 -4.69
CA ILE A 94 -11.86 4.30 -4.62
C ILE A 94 -12.45 5.70 -4.69
N ASP A 95 -11.90 6.64 -3.90
CA ASP A 95 -12.28 8.05 -3.91
C ASP A 95 -11.06 8.96 -3.73
N ALA A 96 -10.59 9.52 -4.82
CA ALA A 96 -9.43 10.43 -4.83
C ALA A 96 -9.68 11.77 -4.12
N ALA A 97 -10.95 12.14 -3.85
CA ALA A 97 -11.29 13.34 -3.10
C ALA A 97 -11.12 13.20 -1.59
N VAL A 98 -11.05 11.95 -1.09
CA VAL A 98 -10.75 11.67 0.32
C VAL A 98 -9.29 11.97 0.60
N ALA A 99 -9.02 12.86 1.57
CA ALA A 99 -7.66 13.06 2.13
C ALA A 99 -7.44 12.07 3.27
N PRO A 100 -6.72 10.96 3.09
CA PRO A 100 -6.63 9.93 4.09
C PRO A 100 -5.69 10.35 5.24
N ARG A 101 -6.12 10.05 6.47
CA ARG A 101 -5.35 10.26 7.69
C ARG A 101 -5.12 8.98 8.49
N TYR A 102 -5.83 7.92 8.13
CA TYR A 102 -5.79 6.63 8.81
C TYR A 102 -5.60 5.51 7.80
N ALA A 103 -4.81 4.53 8.18
CA ALA A 103 -4.58 3.34 7.37
C ALA A 103 -4.74 2.08 8.21
N VAL A 104 -5.21 1.02 7.59
CA VAL A 104 -5.28 -0.30 8.22
C VAL A 104 -4.57 -1.30 7.31
N ARG A 105 -3.70 -2.11 7.90
CA ARG A 105 -3.17 -3.31 7.28
C ARG A 105 -3.70 -4.52 8.02
N GLU A 106 -4.35 -5.40 7.30
CA GLU A 106 -4.91 -6.66 7.76
C GLU A 106 -4.11 -7.82 7.17
N VAL A 107 -3.94 -8.86 7.96
CA VAL A 107 -3.27 -10.09 7.51
C VAL A 107 -4.10 -11.27 7.96
N ASP A 108 -4.43 -12.14 7.01
CA ASP A 108 -5.10 -13.41 7.25
C ASP A 108 -4.26 -14.57 6.71
N SER A 109 -4.16 -15.62 7.49
CA SER A 109 -3.54 -16.88 7.05
C SER A 109 -4.43 -17.60 6.05
N ILE A 110 -3.85 -18.12 4.98
CA ILE A 110 -4.53 -19.00 4.05
C ILE A 110 -4.48 -20.42 4.62
N ALA A 111 -5.59 -20.84 5.21
CA ALA A 111 -5.65 -22.07 5.99
C ALA A 111 -5.85 -23.36 5.19
N SER A 112 -6.27 -23.27 3.90
CA SER A 112 -6.66 -24.44 3.10
C SER A 112 -6.27 -24.28 1.64
N GLU A 113 -5.64 -25.32 1.07
CA GLU A 113 -5.33 -25.40 -0.35
C GLU A 113 -6.57 -25.48 -1.23
N ASP A 114 -7.69 -25.98 -0.70
CA ASP A 114 -8.95 -26.16 -1.44
C ASP A 114 -9.54 -24.82 -1.94
N HIS A 115 -9.16 -23.71 -1.32
CA HIS A 115 -9.64 -22.38 -1.69
C HIS A 115 -8.74 -21.63 -2.67
N LEU A 116 -7.53 -22.12 -2.94
CA LEU A 116 -6.55 -21.38 -3.75
C LEU A 116 -7.04 -21.10 -5.17
N GLY A 117 -7.77 -22.03 -5.78
CA GLY A 117 -8.29 -21.88 -7.15
C GLY A 117 -9.27 -20.72 -7.32
N THR A 118 -10.02 -20.34 -6.27
CA THR A 118 -11.03 -19.27 -6.31
C THR A 118 -10.65 -18.04 -5.50
N LEU A 119 -9.58 -18.12 -4.69
CA LEU A 119 -9.17 -17.10 -3.76
C LEU A 119 -9.02 -15.71 -4.41
N ALA A 120 -8.32 -15.65 -5.53
CA ALA A 120 -8.06 -14.38 -6.21
C ALA A 120 -9.34 -13.75 -6.77
N GLU A 121 -10.33 -14.55 -7.19
CA GLU A 121 -11.62 -14.07 -7.68
C GLU A 121 -12.47 -13.57 -6.51
N GLN A 122 -12.55 -14.33 -5.43
CA GLN A 122 -13.26 -13.93 -4.20
C GLN A 122 -12.71 -12.61 -3.63
N GLU A 123 -11.38 -12.45 -3.60
CA GLU A 123 -10.77 -11.22 -3.12
C GLU A 123 -11.03 -10.02 -4.06
N ARG A 124 -11.06 -10.24 -5.39
CA ARG A 124 -11.48 -9.19 -6.33
C ARG A 124 -12.94 -8.82 -6.18
N ASP A 125 -13.83 -9.78 -5.90
CA ASP A 125 -15.24 -9.52 -5.65
C ASP A 125 -15.43 -8.71 -4.37
N HIS A 126 -14.74 -9.10 -3.29
CA HIS A 126 -14.71 -8.33 -2.04
C HIS A 126 -14.18 -6.92 -2.26
N HIS A 127 -13.08 -6.78 -2.98
CA HIS A 127 -12.49 -5.49 -3.33
C HIS A 127 -13.48 -4.60 -4.11
N ARG A 128 -14.18 -5.16 -5.11
CA ARG A 128 -15.21 -4.44 -5.88
C ARG A 128 -16.40 -4.01 -5.03
N ALA A 129 -16.79 -4.81 -4.04
CA ALA A 129 -17.87 -4.48 -3.12
C ALA A 129 -17.59 -3.28 -2.22
N LEU A 130 -16.31 -2.87 -2.09
CA LEU A 130 -15.92 -1.66 -1.35
C LEU A 130 -16.15 -0.37 -2.14
N ALA A 131 -16.50 -0.44 -3.43
CA ALA A 131 -16.79 0.75 -4.23
C ALA A 131 -17.91 1.58 -3.58
N GLY A 132 -17.67 2.89 -3.44
CA GLY A 132 -18.63 3.81 -2.82
C GLY A 132 -18.68 3.77 -1.29
N THR A 133 -17.78 3.04 -0.62
CA THR A 133 -17.68 3.06 0.85
C THR A 133 -17.23 4.46 1.31
N ASP A 134 -18.04 5.09 2.18
CA ASP A 134 -17.75 6.44 2.66
C ASP A 134 -16.42 6.49 3.42
N GLY A 135 -15.62 7.50 3.09
CA GLY A 135 -14.33 7.74 3.71
C GLY A 135 -13.19 6.81 3.27
N LEU A 136 -13.43 5.83 2.40
CA LEU A 136 -12.39 4.96 1.84
C LEU A 136 -11.72 5.66 0.66
N HIS A 137 -10.41 5.98 0.80
CA HIS A 137 -9.60 6.55 -0.28
C HIS A 137 -9.14 5.46 -1.25
N SER A 138 -8.51 4.41 -0.75
CA SER A 138 -7.95 3.33 -1.59
C SER A 138 -7.92 2.01 -0.85
N HIS A 139 -7.94 0.93 -1.62
CA HIS A 139 -7.83 -0.43 -1.09
C HIS A 139 -6.93 -1.27 -1.98
N ALA A 140 -6.13 -2.12 -1.35
CA ALA A 140 -5.31 -3.13 -2.01
C ALA A 140 -5.45 -4.46 -1.31
N VAL A 141 -5.37 -5.54 -2.09
CA VAL A 141 -5.19 -6.90 -1.57
C VAL A 141 -4.05 -7.58 -2.31
N ALA A 142 -3.22 -8.29 -1.56
CA ALA A 142 -2.03 -8.95 -2.07
C ALA A 142 -1.76 -10.28 -1.40
N LEU A 143 -1.07 -11.17 -2.12
CA LEU A 143 -0.64 -12.49 -1.65
C LEU A 143 0.81 -12.43 -1.18
N ASP A 144 1.05 -12.89 0.05
CA ASP A 144 2.36 -13.29 0.55
C ASP A 144 2.56 -14.79 0.33
N ALA A 145 3.26 -15.15 -0.73
CA ALA A 145 3.48 -16.55 -1.07
C ALA A 145 4.55 -17.23 -0.19
N ASP A 146 5.39 -16.45 0.51
CA ASP A 146 6.38 -16.99 1.46
C ASP A 146 5.71 -17.49 2.75
N ARG A 147 4.61 -16.84 3.15
CA ARG A 147 3.91 -17.13 4.40
C ARG A 147 2.51 -17.71 4.22
N TRP A 148 2.01 -17.77 2.99
CA TRP A 148 0.64 -18.12 2.69
C TRP A 148 -0.36 -17.25 3.45
N GLU A 149 -0.16 -15.94 3.31
CA GLU A 149 -1.00 -14.92 3.93
C GLU A 149 -1.64 -14.03 2.85
N LEU A 150 -2.87 -13.58 3.11
CA LEU A 150 -3.47 -12.44 2.44
C LEU A 150 -3.15 -11.18 3.22
N VAL A 151 -2.71 -10.15 2.50
CA VAL A 151 -2.46 -8.82 3.05
C VAL A 151 -3.44 -7.86 2.40
N ARG A 152 -4.36 -7.30 3.19
CA ARG A 152 -5.24 -6.22 2.77
C ARG A 152 -4.75 -4.91 3.36
N TYR A 153 -4.83 -3.87 2.57
CA TYR A 153 -4.41 -2.55 2.95
C TYR A 153 -5.43 -1.51 2.50
N SER A 154 -5.86 -0.65 3.43
CA SER A 154 -6.87 0.37 3.17
C SER A 154 -6.47 1.72 3.75
N LEU A 155 -6.79 2.80 3.01
CA LEU A 155 -6.63 4.17 3.46
C LEU A 155 -7.98 4.81 3.68
N TRP A 156 -8.16 5.47 4.83
CA TRP A 156 -9.41 6.05 5.29
C TRP A 156 -9.25 7.52 5.63
N ARG A 157 -10.34 8.28 5.50
CA ARG A 157 -10.41 9.67 5.96
C ARG A 157 -9.94 9.80 7.40
N ASP A 158 -10.45 8.94 8.27
CA ASP A 158 -10.12 8.84 9.69
C ASP A 158 -10.48 7.44 10.24
N GLU A 159 -10.16 7.21 11.51
CA GLU A 159 -10.42 5.93 12.19
C GLU A 159 -11.91 5.58 12.26
N SER A 160 -12.81 6.59 12.38
CA SER A 160 -14.24 6.34 12.52
C SER A 160 -14.88 5.79 11.25
N CYS A 161 -14.28 6.07 10.08
CA CYS A 161 -14.72 5.56 8.79
C CYS A 161 -14.22 4.13 8.53
N ALA A 162 -13.13 3.71 9.20
CA ALA A 162 -12.53 2.41 8.94
C ALA A 162 -13.48 1.26 9.32
N LEU A 163 -13.63 0.32 8.39
CA LEU A 163 -14.45 -0.87 8.64
C LEU A 163 -13.83 -1.70 9.77
N LYS A 164 -14.69 -2.17 10.68
CA LYS A 164 -14.28 -3.13 11.70
C LYS A 164 -14.24 -4.51 11.07
N VAL A 165 -13.05 -4.99 10.78
CA VAL A 165 -12.82 -6.30 10.18
C VAL A 165 -12.30 -7.30 11.20
N ARG A 166 -12.57 -8.57 10.93
CA ARG A 166 -11.93 -9.69 11.61
C ARG A 166 -10.82 -10.20 10.71
N ALA A 167 -9.60 -10.09 11.18
CA ALA A 167 -8.40 -10.66 10.54
C ALA A 167 -7.50 -11.24 11.63
N ASP A 168 -6.59 -12.15 11.26
CA ASP A 168 -5.62 -12.75 12.19
C ASP A 168 -4.73 -11.66 12.82
N SER A 169 -4.43 -10.63 12.04
CA SER A 169 -3.67 -9.48 12.51
C SER A 169 -4.18 -8.18 11.88
N VAL A 170 -4.46 -7.19 12.72
CA VAL A 170 -4.87 -5.84 12.29
C VAL A 170 -3.88 -4.81 12.83
N GLN A 171 -3.31 -4.02 11.95
CA GLN A 171 -2.37 -2.95 12.31
C GLN A 171 -2.88 -1.61 11.81
N PRO A 172 -3.23 -0.70 12.73
CA PRO A 172 -3.58 0.67 12.42
C PRO A 172 -2.34 1.55 12.27
N TYR A 173 -2.48 2.60 11.45
CA TYR A 173 -1.42 3.59 11.24
C TYR A 173 -2.03 4.98 11.06
N GLU A 174 -1.31 6.00 11.52
CA GLU A 174 -1.46 7.36 11.05
C GLU A 174 -0.84 7.50 9.66
N VAL A 175 -1.51 8.20 8.74
CA VAL A 175 -0.97 8.58 7.44
C VAL A 175 -0.32 9.95 7.56
N LEU A 176 1.00 10.00 7.46
CA LEU A 176 1.78 11.23 7.53
C LEU A 176 1.82 11.98 6.20
N HIS A 177 1.84 11.25 5.08
CA HIS A 177 1.83 11.77 3.73
C HIS A 177 1.42 10.67 2.74
N LEU A 178 0.82 11.08 1.62
CA LEU A 178 0.46 10.22 0.52
C LEU A 178 1.02 10.79 -0.79
N SER A 179 1.79 9.98 -1.51
CA SER A 179 2.19 10.25 -2.89
C SER A 179 1.48 9.26 -3.81
N THR A 180 0.62 9.79 -4.66
CA THR A 180 -0.03 9.06 -5.76
C THR A 180 0.38 9.78 -7.04
N PRO A 181 1.48 9.36 -7.71
CA PRO A 181 1.88 9.93 -8.97
C PRO A 181 0.69 9.91 -9.93
N GLU A 182 0.48 11.00 -10.66
CA GLU A 182 -0.60 11.08 -11.64
C GLU A 182 -0.55 9.83 -12.52
N SER A 183 -1.51 8.94 -12.33
CA SER A 183 -1.72 7.84 -13.25
C SER A 183 -2.17 8.48 -14.56
N ASP A 184 -1.47 8.19 -15.65
CA ASP A 184 -1.96 8.36 -17.00
C ASP A 184 -3.23 7.48 -17.17
N HIS A 185 -4.33 7.88 -16.55
CA HIS A 185 -5.64 7.21 -16.66
C HIS A 185 -6.20 7.26 -18.09
N ALA A 186 -5.50 7.92 -19.04
CA ALA A 186 -5.91 8.01 -20.44
C ALA A 186 -5.69 6.72 -21.24
N HIS A 187 -4.88 5.76 -20.78
CA HIS A 187 -4.48 4.62 -21.65
C HIS A 187 -5.16 3.29 -21.34
N PHE A 188 -5.75 3.08 -20.17
CA PHE A 188 -6.42 1.79 -19.85
C PHE A 188 -7.85 1.68 -20.38
N GLY A 189 -8.55 2.80 -20.60
CA GLY A 189 -9.90 2.80 -21.15
C GLY A 189 -9.98 2.54 -22.67
N GLU A 190 -8.90 2.76 -23.41
CA GLU A 190 -8.87 2.61 -24.87
C GLU A 190 -8.56 1.19 -25.33
N VAL A 191 -7.76 0.43 -24.60
CA VAL A 191 -7.39 -0.95 -24.94
C VAL A 191 -8.61 -1.90 -24.83
N LEU A 192 -9.52 -1.67 -23.89
CA LEU A 192 -10.73 -2.46 -23.76
C LEU A 192 -11.80 -2.15 -24.81
N ARG A 193 -11.80 -0.94 -25.40
CA ARG A 193 -12.77 -0.58 -26.47
C ARG A 193 -12.34 -1.08 -27.87
N MET A 194 -11.06 -1.35 -28.08
CA MET A 194 -10.57 -1.86 -29.37
C MET A 194 -10.72 -3.39 -29.52
N SER A 195 -10.93 -4.12 -28.42
CA SER A 195 -11.15 -5.58 -28.43
C SER A 195 -12.59 -6.00 -28.78
N THR A 196 -13.56 -5.10 -28.70
CA THR A 196 -14.99 -5.43 -28.95
C THR A 196 -15.50 -5.00 -30.33
N SER A 197 -14.63 -4.44 -31.21
CA SER A 197 -15.01 -3.93 -32.53
C SER A 197 -14.55 -4.80 -33.71
N ARG A 198 -14.20 -6.08 -33.48
CA ARG A 198 -13.99 -7.06 -34.55
C ARG A 198 -14.69 -8.38 -34.19
N GLY A 199 -15.93 -8.46 -34.52
CA GLY A 199 -16.79 -9.62 -34.56
C GLY A 199 -17.89 -9.38 -35.58
#